data_bf3aa479b2723190e634f7bcec79e46a
#
_entry.id   bf3aa479b2723190e634f7bcec79e46a
#
_cell.length_a   1.000
_cell.length_b   1.000
_cell.length_c   1.000
_cell.angle_alpha   90.00
_cell.angle_beta   90.00
_cell.angle_gamma   90.00
#
_symmetry.space_group_name_H-M   'P 1'
#
loop_
_entity.id
_entity.type
_entity.pdbx_description
1 polymer ?
#
loop_
_entity_poly.entity_id
_entity_poly.type
_entity_poly.pdbx_seq_one_letter_code
_entity_poly.pdbx_strand_id
1 'polypeptide(L)' 'MAKKILVIDDSALMRRVISDIINESDEYEVVAIAKDGLEGLDMIVSHPYEYSAIILDINMPKLNG' A
#
# COMPACT_ATOMS: atom_id res chain seq x y z
N MET A 1 3.48 19.46 1.35
CA MET A 1 2.35 18.54 1.18
C MET A 1 2.86 17.12 1.22
N ALA A 2 2.15 16.28 1.92
CA ALA A 2 2.54 14.89 2.02
C ALA A 2 2.28 14.15 0.71
N LYS A 3 3.21 13.26 0.35
CA LYS A 3 3.02 12.39 -0.80
C LYS A 3 2.09 11.25 -0.42
N LYS A 4 1.16 10.96 -1.29
CA LYS A 4 0.12 9.97 -1.03
C LYS A 4 0.59 8.57 -1.39
N ILE A 5 0.46 7.67 -0.46
CA ILE A 5 0.98 6.31 -0.57
C ILE A 5 -0.17 5.31 -0.50
N LEU A 6 -0.13 4.35 -1.41
CA LEU A 6 -0.99 3.16 -1.35
C LEU A 6 -0.15 1.99 -0.85
N VAL A 7 -0.63 1.31 0.18
CA VAL A 7 0.05 0.14 0.72
C VAL A 7 -0.72 -1.12 0.34
N ILE A 8 -0.04 -2.07 -0.28
CA ILE A 8 -0.63 -3.35 -0.69
C ILE A 8 0.10 -4.47 0.03
N ASP A 9 -0.62 -5.20 0.87
CA ASP A 9 -0.05 -6.30 1.64
C ASP A 9 -1.19 -7.23 2.07
N ASP A 10 -0.99 -8.52 1.98
CA ASP A 10 -2.02 -9.48 2.33
C ASP A 10 -2.19 -9.64 3.85
N SER A 11 -1.26 -9.13 4.63
CA SER A 11 -1.32 -9.19 6.08
C SER A 11 -1.89 -7.90 6.65
N ALA A 12 -3.01 -8.02 7.36
CA ALA A 12 -3.62 -6.85 8.00
C ALA A 12 -2.66 -6.22 9.02
N LEU A 13 -1.93 -7.06 9.74
CA LEU A 13 -0.96 -6.57 10.72
C LEU A 13 0.14 -5.77 10.04
N MET A 14 0.69 -6.29 8.94
CA MET A 14 1.76 -5.60 8.24
C MET A 14 1.28 -4.32 7.59
N ARG A 15 0.06 -4.30 7.05
CA ARG A 15 -0.50 -3.06 6.53
C ARG A 15 -0.52 -1.98 7.60
N ARG A 16 -0.93 -2.35 8.81
CA ARG A 16 -0.98 -1.41 9.91
C ARG A 16 0.41 -0.94 10.32
N VAL A 17 1.35 -1.86 10.45
CA VAL A 17 2.72 -1.51 10.84
C VAL A 17 3.35 -0.57 9.83
N ILE A 18 3.23 -0.89 8.56
CA ILE A 18 3.80 -0.07 7.49
C ILE A 18 3.12 1.31 7.47
N SER A 19 1.81 1.33 7.61
CA SER A 19 1.06 2.58 7.61
C SER A 19 1.47 3.48 8.77
N ASP A 20 1.66 2.90 9.96
CA ASP A 20 2.06 3.67 11.12
C ASP A 20 3.45 4.27 10.93
N ILE A 21 4.38 3.49 10.37
CA ILE A 21 5.73 3.97 10.11
C ILE A 21 5.71 5.13 9.12
N ILE A 22 4.97 4.97 8.03
CA ILE A 22 4.91 5.99 6.98
C ILE A 22 4.22 7.24 7.50
N ASN A 23 3.15 7.09 8.27
CA ASN A 23 2.40 8.24 8.77
C ASN A 23 3.14 9.02 9.84
N GLU A 24 4.22 8.47 10.39
CA GLU A 24 5.07 9.24 11.29
C GLU A 24 5.87 10.31 10.55
N SER A 25 6.03 10.16 9.26
CA SER A 25 6.78 11.12 8.45
C SER A 25 5.88 12.26 8.01
N ASP A 26 6.39 13.47 8.01
CA ASP A 26 5.66 14.62 7.48
C ASP A 26 5.65 14.64 5.96
N GLU A 27 6.51 13.82 5.33
CA GLU A 27 6.66 13.80 3.89
C GLU A 27 5.73 12.82 3.20
N TYR A 28 5.18 11.86 3.94
CA TYR A 28 4.37 10.80 3.38
C TYR A 28 3.11 10.56 4.18
N GLU A 29 2.08 10.13 3.48
CA GLU A 29 0.80 9.86 4.10
C GLU A 29 0.18 8.63 3.42
N VAL A 30 -0.23 7.65 4.20
CA VAL A 30 -0.95 6.50 3.65
C VAL A 30 -2.41 6.90 3.48
N VAL A 31 -2.86 6.94 2.24
CA VAL A 31 -4.25 7.34 1.93
C VAL A 31 -5.13 6.15 1.59
N ALA A 32 -4.53 4.99 1.31
CA ALA A 32 -5.31 3.79 1.00
C ALA A 32 -4.49 2.56 1.31
N ILE A 33 -5.19 1.48 1.61
CA ILE A 33 -4.58 0.17 1.81
C ILE A 33 -5.36 -0.85 1.00
N ALA A 34 -4.65 -1.86 0.51
CA ALA A 34 -5.25 -2.96 -0.23
C ALA A 34 -4.73 -4.27 0.31
N LYS A 35 -5.56 -5.28 0.30
CA LYS A 35 -5.20 -6.59 0.85
C LYS A 35 -4.46 -7.48 -0.15
N ASP A 36 -4.57 -7.17 -1.43
CA ASP A 36 -3.91 -7.95 -2.48
C ASP A 36 -3.71 -7.08 -3.72
N GLY A 37 -3.03 -7.66 -4.70
CA GLY A 37 -2.71 -6.93 -5.93
C GLY A 37 -3.92 -6.56 -6.75
N LEU A 38 -4.95 -7.38 -6.75
CA LEU A 38 -6.16 -7.09 -7.52
C LEU A 38 -6.89 -5.88 -6.93
N GLU A 39 -7.03 -5.84 -5.61
CA GLU A 39 -7.65 -4.71 -4.95
C GLU A 39 -6.81 -3.45 -5.16
N GLY A 40 -5.48 -3.57 -5.04
CA GLY A 40 -4.59 -2.45 -5.27
C GLY A 40 -4.69 -1.93 -6.70
N LEU A 41 -4.72 -2.83 -7.67
CA LEU A 41 -4.85 -2.45 -9.07
C LEU A 41 -6.17 -1.71 -9.32
N ASP A 42 -7.25 -2.22 -8.74
CA ASP A 42 -8.54 -1.58 -8.88
C ASP A 42 -8.52 -0.15 -8.34
N MET A 43 -7.86 0.04 -7.20
CA MET A 43 -7.72 1.37 -6.61
C MET A 43 -6.91 2.31 -7.51
N ILE A 44 -5.84 1.80 -8.11
CA ILE A 44 -4.99 2.60 -9.00
C ILE A 44 -5.77 3.00 -10.25
N VAL A 45 -6.50 2.08 -10.83
CA VAL A 45 -7.28 2.36 -12.03
C VAL A 45 -8.40 3.34 -11.74
N SER A 46 -9.04 3.20 -10.59
CA SER A 46 -10.15 4.08 -10.20
C SER A 46 -9.67 5.48 -9.83
N HIS A 47 -8.43 5.59 -9.34
CA HIS A 47 -7.89 6.86 -8.86
C HIS A 47 -6.47 7.07 -9.37
N PRO A 48 -6.28 7.23 -10.69
CA PRO A 48 -4.94 7.21 -11.28
C PRO A 48 -4.01 8.33 -10.83
N TYR A 49 -4.55 9.40 -10.29
CA TYR A 49 -3.74 10.54 -9.84
C TYR A 49 -3.72 10.72 -8.32
N GLU A 50 -4.27 9.72 -7.60
CA GLU A 50 -4.35 9.83 -6.15
C GLU A 50 -3.05 9.44 -5.45
N TYR A 51 -2.24 8.60 -6.08
CA TYR A 51 -1.09 7.99 -5.41
C TYR A 51 0.22 8.47 -6.01
N SER A 52 1.12 8.95 -5.14
CA SER A 52 2.47 9.33 -5.55
C SER A 52 3.39 8.12 -5.60
N ALA A 53 3.13 7.12 -4.75
CA ALA A 53 3.91 5.90 -4.71
C ALA A 53 3.08 4.76 -4.19
N ILE A 54 3.54 3.54 -4.46
CA ILE A 54 2.86 2.32 -4.05
C ILE A 54 3.88 1.45 -3.36
N ILE A 55 3.52 0.97 -2.17
CA ILE A 55 4.33 0.00 -1.46
C ILE A 55 3.66 -1.35 -1.63
N LEU A 56 4.36 -2.26 -2.27
CA LEU A 56 3.85 -3.59 -2.55
C LEU A 56 4.74 -4.60 -1.85
N ASP A 57 4.18 -5.31 -0.88
CA ASP A 57 4.88 -6.41 -0.25
C ASP A 57 4.57 -7.67 -1.03
N ILE A 58 5.59 -8.18 -1.69
CA ILE A 58 5.47 -9.39 -2.47
C ILE A 58 5.96 -10.56 -1.62
N ASN A 59 5.15 -10.92 -0.66
CA ASN A 59 5.44 -12.08 0.15
C ASN A 59 4.62 -13.24 -0.39
N MET A 60 5.22 -14.04 -1.24
CA MET A 60 4.54 -15.15 -1.88
C MET A 60 5.19 -16.48 -1.48
N PRO A 61 4.90 -16.92 -0.28
CA PRO A 61 5.54 -18.16 0.24
C PRO A 61 5.19 -19.41 -0.54
N LYS A 62 4.16 -19.35 -1.32
CA LYS A 62 3.70 -20.52 -2.09
C LYS A 62 4.06 -20.43 -3.55
N LEU A 63 4.86 -19.50 -3.92
CA LEU A 63 5.16 -19.26 -5.32
C LEU A 63 5.80 -20.46 -5.99
N ASN A 64 6.66 -21.11 -5.28
CA ASN A 64 7.34 -22.29 -5.81
C ASN A 64 6.72 -23.59 -5.34
N GLY A 65 5.58 -23.45 -4.80
CA GLY A 65 4.84 -24.57 -4.23
C GLY A 65 4.52 -25.57 -5.26
#